data_b46c1cfc12762ef8d931e4b2276e5484
#
_entry.id   b46c1cfc12762ef8d931e4b2276e5484
#
_cell.length_a   1.000
_cell.length_b   1.000
_cell.length_c   1.000
_cell.angle_alpha   90.00
_cell.angle_beta   90.00
_cell.angle_gamma   90.00
#
_symmetry.space_group_name_H-M   'P 1'
#
loop_
_entity.id
_entity.type
_entity.pdbx_description
1 polymer ?
#
loop_
_entity_poly.entity_id
_entity_poly.type
_entity_poly.pdbx_seq_one_letter_code
_entity_poly.pdbx_strand_id
1 'polypeptide(L)'
;MGRYYSGDIEGKFWFAVQSSTVGERFGCVEQEQNYIDYYIDEDDKDKIIDELKAIEEKLGDELKKFHDFFNKNNGWNDQMLKDAGLDPRLVGEYADHGFGQKLLKCVEENGSCSFSAEL
;
A
#
# COMPACT_ATOMS: atom_id res chain seq x y z
N MET A 1 11.53 9.45 10.94
CA MET A 1 10.49 10.36 10.50
C MET A 1 9.55 9.71 9.53
N GLY A 2 8.28 9.78 9.82
CA GLY A 2 7.29 9.16 8.97
C GLY A 2 6.88 10.08 7.83
N ARG A 3 6.67 9.51 6.67
CA ARG A 3 6.04 10.20 5.55
C ARG A 3 4.58 9.78 5.52
N TYR A 4 3.69 10.74 5.29
CA TYR A 4 2.25 10.50 5.32
C TYR A 4 1.64 10.72 3.95
N TYR A 5 0.49 10.12 3.73
CA TYR A 5 -0.38 10.49 2.62
C TYR A 5 -1.73 10.91 3.20
N SER A 6 -2.40 11.85 2.56
CA SER A 6 -3.66 12.40 3.04
C SER A 6 -4.55 12.86 1.90
N GLY A 7 -5.83 12.92 2.16
CA GLY A 7 -6.86 13.27 1.20
C GLY A 7 -8.05 12.32 1.37
N ASP A 8 -8.55 11.80 0.28
CA ASP A 8 -9.65 10.84 0.30
C ASP A 8 -9.27 9.53 1.00
N ILE A 9 -7.97 9.21 0.98
CA ILE A 9 -7.40 8.19 1.85
C ILE A 9 -6.28 8.83 2.65
N GLU A 10 -5.97 8.26 3.81
CA GLU A 10 -4.91 8.77 4.67
C GLU A 10 -4.20 7.64 5.39
N GLY A 11 -2.95 7.85 5.69
CA GLY A 11 -2.14 6.89 6.41
C GLY A 11 -0.68 7.29 6.41
N LYS A 12 0.14 6.39 6.90
CA LYS A 12 1.58 6.58 6.99
C LYS A 12 2.28 5.56 6.10
N PHE A 13 3.22 6.00 5.28
CA PHE A 13 4.05 5.09 4.52
C PHE A 13 4.97 4.30 5.47
N TRP A 14 5.16 3.04 5.18
CA TRP A 14 6.00 2.17 6.01
C TRP A 14 7.47 2.55 5.82
N PHE A 15 8.08 2.98 6.90
CA PHE A 15 9.48 3.43 6.91
C PHE A 15 10.41 2.34 6.37
N ALA A 16 11.32 2.76 5.51
CA ALA A 16 12.37 1.94 4.88
C ALA A 16 11.87 0.86 3.89
N VAL A 17 10.56 0.61 3.79
CA VAL A 17 10.05 -0.44 2.89
C VAL A 17 9.05 0.06 1.87
N GLN A 18 8.52 1.26 2.04
CA GLN A 18 7.50 1.79 1.14
C GLN A 18 7.90 3.16 0.61
N SER A 19 7.75 3.36 -0.69
CA SER A 19 8.03 4.63 -1.36
C SER A 19 6.81 5.55 -1.32
N SER A 20 7.06 6.86 -1.30
CA SER A 20 6.01 7.87 -1.47
C SER A 20 5.35 7.78 -2.85
N THR A 21 5.99 7.12 -3.80
CA THR A 21 5.49 6.95 -5.17
C THR A 21 4.70 5.65 -5.37
N VAL A 22 4.38 4.93 -4.30
CA VAL A 22 3.66 3.67 -4.39
C VAL A 22 2.33 3.80 -5.15
N GLY A 23 1.70 4.98 -5.12
CA GLY A 23 0.46 5.22 -5.87
C GLY A 23 0.61 4.95 -7.36
N GLU A 24 1.77 5.21 -7.94
CA GLU A 24 2.01 4.97 -9.38
C GLU A 24 1.90 3.48 -9.73
N ARG A 25 2.25 2.61 -8.82
CA ARG A 25 2.12 1.16 -8.99
C ARG A 25 0.67 0.75 -9.30
N PHE A 26 -0.29 1.48 -8.74
CA PHE A 26 -1.72 1.21 -8.89
C PHE A 26 -2.39 2.04 -9.99
N GLY A 27 -1.61 2.77 -10.76
CA GLY A 27 -2.14 3.56 -11.86
C GLY A 27 -2.56 4.97 -11.49
N CYS A 28 -2.21 5.44 -10.30
CA CYS A 28 -2.49 6.81 -9.90
C CYS A 28 -1.64 7.78 -10.73
N VAL A 29 -2.22 8.91 -11.09
CA VAL A 29 -1.54 9.94 -11.89
C VAL A 29 -0.94 10.97 -10.95
N GLU A 30 0.36 11.24 -11.11
CA GLU A 30 1.05 12.27 -10.36
C GLU A 30 0.62 13.66 -10.82
N GLN A 31 0.30 14.51 -9.85
CA GLN A 31 0.02 15.92 -10.08
C GLN A 31 0.98 16.71 -9.19
N GLU A 32 1.33 17.87 -9.50
CA GLU A 32 2.51 18.57 -9.07
C GLU A 32 2.72 19.05 -7.65
N GLN A 33 3.94 19.20 -7.22
CA GLN A 33 4.75 20.20 -6.54
C GLN A 33 5.36 19.78 -5.21
N ASN A 34 5.37 20.47 -4.08
CA ASN A 34 6.16 20.21 -2.88
C ASN A 34 5.90 18.86 -2.22
N TYR A 35 4.85 18.22 -2.61
CA TYR A 35 4.49 16.84 -2.31
C TYR A 35 3.83 16.28 -3.58
N ILE A 36 3.66 14.97 -3.63
CA ILE A 36 3.05 14.33 -4.80
C ILE A 36 1.54 14.25 -4.57
N ASP A 37 0.76 14.83 -5.47
CA ASP A 37 -0.69 14.66 -5.49
C ASP A 37 -1.06 13.56 -6.46
N TYR A 38 -1.90 12.64 -6.02
CA TYR A 38 -2.36 11.52 -6.83
C TYR A 38 -3.87 11.56 -7.01
N TYR A 39 -4.30 11.11 -8.16
CA TYR A 39 -5.72 10.98 -8.48
C TYR A 39 -5.95 9.70 -9.29
N ILE A 40 -7.05 9.00 -8.99
CA ILE A 40 -7.51 7.87 -9.78
C ILE A 40 -9.03 7.82 -9.72
N ASP A 41 -9.67 7.36 -10.80
CA ASP A 41 -11.13 7.24 -10.86
C ASP A 41 -11.55 5.80 -11.17
N GLU A 42 -12.87 5.59 -11.27
CA GLU A 42 -13.39 4.25 -11.49
C GLU A 42 -13.07 3.66 -12.87
N ASP A 43 -12.70 4.49 -13.85
CA ASP A 43 -12.28 4.00 -15.17
C ASP A 43 -10.96 3.23 -15.06
N ASP A 44 -10.15 3.54 -14.05
CA ASP A 44 -8.87 2.88 -13.79
C ASP A 44 -8.93 1.84 -12.67
N LYS A 45 -10.14 1.56 -12.18
CA LYS A 45 -10.35 0.58 -11.10
C LYS A 45 -9.75 -0.78 -11.41
N ASP A 46 -9.82 -1.23 -12.65
CA ASP A 46 -9.27 -2.52 -13.05
C ASP A 46 -7.76 -2.60 -12.86
N LYS A 47 -7.05 -1.49 -13.00
CA LYS A 47 -5.61 -1.45 -12.74
C LYS A 47 -5.29 -1.72 -11.28
N ILE A 48 -6.11 -1.19 -10.37
CA ILE A 48 -5.96 -1.44 -8.93
C ILE A 48 -6.20 -2.92 -8.65
N ILE A 49 -7.26 -3.48 -9.19
CA ILE A 49 -7.62 -4.89 -9.01
C ILE A 49 -6.53 -5.81 -9.55
N ASP A 50 -6.03 -5.53 -10.74
CA ASP A 50 -4.99 -6.35 -11.37
C ASP A 50 -3.69 -6.33 -10.55
N GLU A 51 -3.31 -5.17 -10.05
CA GLU A 51 -2.10 -5.05 -9.23
C GLU A 51 -2.26 -5.74 -7.88
N LEU A 52 -3.43 -5.63 -7.26
CA LEU A 52 -3.72 -6.35 -6.01
C LEU A 52 -3.64 -7.87 -6.21
N LYS A 53 -4.17 -8.37 -7.33
CA LYS A 53 -4.06 -9.80 -7.66
C LYS A 53 -2.62 -10.22 -7.86
N ALA A 54 -1.82 -9.41 -8.53
CA ALA A 54 -0.40 -9.69 -8.74
C ALA A 54 0.35 -9.78 -7.42
N ILE A 55 0.05 -8.88 -6.48
CA ILE A 55 0.65 -8.90 -5.14
C ILE A 55 0.20 -10.15 -4.38
N GLU A 56 -1.09 -10.49 -4.45
CA GLU A 56 -1.64 -11.67 -3.79
C GLU A 56 -1.00 -12.95 -4.30
N GLU A 57 -0.77 -13.05 -5.60
CA GLU A 57 -0.06 -14.19 -6.19
C GLU A 57 1.40 -14.27 -5.72
N LYS A 58 2.05 -13.12 -5.64
CA LYS A 58 3.45 -13.03 -5.20
C LYS A 58 3.61 -13.43 -3.72
N LEU A 59 2.68 -13.00 -2.88
CA LEU A 59 2.70 -13.33 -1.45
C LEU A 59 2.21 -14.75 -1.18
N GLY A 60 1.26 -15.22 -1.97
CA GLY A 60 0.71 -16.57 -1.80
C GLY A 60 0.17 -16.79 -0.39
N ASP A 61 0.53 -17.91 0.22
CA ASP A 61 0.11 -18.24 1.59
C ASP A 61 0.66 -17.30 2.65
N GLU A 62 1.71 -16.55 2.34
CA GLU A 62 2.31 -15.61 3.28
C GLU A 62 1.43 -14.39 3.55
N LEU A 63 0.50 -14.06 2.65
CA LEU A 63 -0.40 -12.93 2.85
C LEU A 63 -1.14 -13.04 4.18
N LYS A 64 -1.72 -14.19 4.45
CA LYS A 64 -2.43 -14.43 5.72
C LYS A 64 -1.47 -14.42 6.90
N LYS A 65 -0.30 -14.98 6.74
CA LYS A 65 0.73 -15.01 7.79
C LYS A 65 1.19 -13.60 8.15
N PHE A 66 1.41 -12.74 7.16
CA PHE A 66 1.74 -11.33 7.40
C PHE A 66 0.61 -10.62 8.14
N HIS A 67 -0.62 -10.84 7.69
CA HIS A 67 -1.77 -10.22 8.31
C HIS A 67 -1.88 -10.59 9.79
N ASP A 68 -1.75 -11.88 10.11
CA ASP A 68 -1.78 -12.36 11.49
C ASP A 68 -0.61 -11.79 12.31
N PHE A 69 0.58 -11.75 11.72
CA PHE A 69 1.76 -11.22 12.40
C PHE A 69 1.57 -9.75 12.79
N PHE A 70 1.15 -8.91 11.86
CA PHE A 70 1.01 -7.48 12.12
C PHE A 70 -0.19 -7.14 12.98
N ASN A 71 -1.19 -8.02 13.05
CA ASN A 71 -2.28 -7.87 14.00
C ASN A 71 -1.86 -8.14 15.44
N LYS A 72 -0.82 -8.95 15.64
CA LYS A 72 -0.34 -9.34 16.98
C LYS A 72 0.79 -8.45 17.49
N ASN A 73 1.48 -7.74 16.62
CA ASN A 73 2.71 -7.02 16.97
C ASN A 73 2.59 -5.54 16.61
N ASN A 74 2.97 -4.66 17.54
CA ASN A 74 2.96 -3.22 17.31
C ASN A 74 4.21 -2.72 16.59
N GLY A 75 5.26 -3.52 16.55
CA GLY A 75 6.50 -3.23 15.86
C GLY A 75 7.10 -4.49 15.29
N TRP A 76 8.10 -4.34 14.45
CA TRP A 76 8.71 -5.49 13.79
C TRP A 76 10.17 -5.22 13.43
N ASN A 77 10.92 -6.31 13.25
CA ASN A 77 12.24 -6.30 12.64
C ASN A 77 12.43 -7.60 11.85
N ASP A 78 13.53 -7.69 11.10
CA ASP A 78 13.77 -8.84 10.23
C ASP A 78 13.84 -10.16 11.01
N GLN A 79 14.38 -10.13 12.20
CA GLN A 79 14.50 -11.34 13.01
C GLN A 79 13.12 -11.85 13.45
N MET A 80 12.24 -10.96 13.85
CA MET A 80 10.88 -11.32 14.25
C MET A 80 10.12 -11.97 13.08
N LEU A 81 10.30 -11.43 11.87
CA LEU A 81 9.68 -11.98 10.67
C LEU A 81 10.22 -13.38 10.37
N LYS A 82 11.52 -13.55 10.42
CA LYS A 82 12.15 -14.86 10.19
C LYS A 82 11.68 -15.89 11.19
N ASP A 83 11.58 -15.51 12.47
CA ASP A 83 11.10 -16.39 13.51
C ASP A 83 9.64 -16.82 13.30
N ALA A 84 8.85 -15.98 12.66
CA ALA A 84 7.46 -16.27 12.31
C ALA A 84 7.33 -17.04 10.98
N GLY A 85 8.45 -17.33 10.31
CA GLY A 85 8.44 -18.02 9.03
C GLY A 85 8.10 -17.13 7.85
N LEU A 86 8.32 -15.81 7.99
CA LEU A 86 8.03 -14.82 6.95
C LEU A 86 9.30 -14.30 6.30
N ASP A 87 9.21 -13.95 5.02
CA ASP A 87 10.33 -13.36 4.29
C ASP A 87 10.30 -11.84 4.43
N PRO A 88 11.33 -11.24 5.07
CA PRO A 88 11.39 -9.78 5.23
C PRO A 88 11.35 -9.01 3.91
N ARG A 89 11.78 -9.63 2.81
CA ARG A 89 11.78 -9.00 1.48
C ARG A 89 10.38 -8.78 0.94
N LEU A 90 9.38 -9.45 1.49
CA LEU A 90 7.99 -9.34 1.04
C LEU A 90 7.17 -8.34 1.85
N VAL A 91 7.76 -7.71 2.88
CA VAL A 91 7.04 -6.73 3.72
C VAL A 91 6.54 -5.55 2.88
N GLY A 92 7.38 -5.06 1.96
CA GLY A 92 6.98 -3.96 1.07
C GLY A 92 5.77 -4.32 0.23
N GLU A 93 5.71 -5.55 -0.27
CA GLU A 93 4.55 -6.04 -1.04
C GLU A 93 3.29 -6.08 -0.17
N TYR A 94 3.44 -6.53 1.07
CA TYR A 94 2.32 -6.55 2.00
C TYR A 94 1.81 -5.14 2.32
N ALA A 95 2.72 -4.20 2.55
CA ALA A 95 2.36 -2.80 2.80
C ALA A 95 1.62 -2.19 1.61
N ASP A 96 2.10 -2.46 0.40
CA ASP A 96 1.46 -1.96 -0.83
C ASP A 96 0.08 -2.60 -1.04
N HIS A 97 -0.09 -3.87 -0.66
CA HIS A 97 -1.38 -4.53 -0.72
C HIS A 97 -2.41 -3.81 0.15
N GLY A 98 -2.03 -3.45 1.38
CA GLY A 98 -2.90 -2.70 2.27
C GLY A 98 -3.27 -1.32 1.72
N PHE A 99 -2.29 -0.63 1.14
CA PHE A 99 -2.51 0.66 0.47
C PHE A 99 -3.50 0.51 -0.70
N GLY A 100 -3.28 -0.49 -1.55
CA GLY A 100 -4.15 -0.73 -2.70
C GLY A 100 -5.58 -1.07 -2.32
N GLN A 101 -5.78 -1.78 -1.20
CA GLN A 101 -7.12 -2.07 -0.70
C GLN A 101 -7.86 -0.80 -0.26
N LYS A 102 -7.16 0.13 0.41
CA LYS A 102 -7.75 1.43 0.76
C LYS A 102 -8.14 2.21 -0.48
N LEU A 103 -7.26 2.21 -1.47
CA LEU A 103 -7.46 2.92 -2.73
C LEU A 103 -8.69 2.36 -3.46
N LEU A 104 -8.79 1.05 -3.58
CA LEU A 104 -9.91 0.38 -4.23
C LEU A 104 -11.23 0.71 -3.51
N LYS A 105 -11.24 0.64 -2.19
CA LYS A 105 -12.42 0.95 -1.40
C LYS A 105 -12.87 2.39 -1.61
N CYS A 106 -11.94 3.34 -1.63
CA CYS A 106 -12.22 4.75 -1.87
C CYS A 106 -12.88 4.95 -3.24
N VAL A 107 -12.32 4.35 -4.28
CA VAL A 107 -12.87 4.43 -5.64
C VAL A 107 -14.26 3.80 -5.71
N GLU A 108 -14.46 2.66 -5.07
CA GLU A 108 -15.76 1.98 -5.06
C GLU A 108 -16.83 2.79 -4.34
N GLU A 109 -16.48 3.46 -3.25
CA GLU A 109 -17.43 4.24 -2.45
C GLU A 109 -17.72 5.62 -3.05
N ASN A 110 -16.73 6.24 -3.68
CA ASN A 110 -16.80 7.64 -4.10
C ASN A 110 -16.70 7.86 -5.61
N GLY A 111 -16.40 6.83 -6.39
CA GLY A 111 -16.17 6.93 -7.83
C GLY A 111 -14.78 7.43 -8.21
N SER A 112 -14.01 7.91 -7.25
CA SER A 112 -12.64 8.40 -7.45
C SER A 112 -11.91 8.44 -6.13
N CYS A 113 -10.59 8.61 -6.20
CA CYS A 113 -9.75 8.79 -5.01
C CYS A 113 -8.65 9.81 -5.32
N SER A 114 -8.49 10.77 -4.44
CA SER A 114 -7.46 11.79 -4.55
C SER A 114 -6.74 11.94 -3.21
N PHE A 115 -5.43 11.97 -3.24
CA PHE A 115 -4.64 12.09 -2.02
C PHE A 115 -3.27 12.70 -2.31
N SER A 116 -2.64 13.24 -1.27
CA SER A 116 -1.29 13.82 -1.35
C SER A 116 -0.32 12.97 -0.56
N ALA A 117 0.82 12.69 -1.14
CA ALA A 117 1.90 11.93 -0.52
C ALA A 117 3.08 12.84 -0.20
N GLU A 118 3.55 12.82 1.03
CA GLU A 118 4.76 13.55 1.42
C GLU A 118 6.00 12.90 0.83
N LEU A 119 6.90 13.71 0.33
CA LEU A 119 8.17 13.26 -0.24
C LEU A 119 9.25 13.06 0.81
#